data_180212bd7c8c293588674071751e65ff
#
_entry.id   180212bd7c8c293588674071751e65ff
#
_cell.length_a   1.000
_cell.length_b   1.000
_cell.length_c   1.000
_cell.angle_alpha   90.00
_cell.angle_beta   90.00
_cell.angle_gamma   90.00
#
_symmetry.space_group_name_H-M   'P 1'
#
loop_
_entity.id
_entity.type
_entity.pdbx_description
1 polymer ?
#
loop_
_entity_poly.entity_id
_entity_poly.type
_entity_poly.pdbx_seq_one_letter_code
_entity_poly.pdbx_strand_id
1 'polypeptide(L)'
;MNAMSNYLPIIGITMGDASGVGPEIIVKSLTHDIVYQQCRPLVIGDARRLEQANVIVGGSAKVRRIEDASQALYEAGTIDCIDLDLIPDDLPFGELSPIAGDAAYQYIARAVKLAEAKQIDAICTAPLNKEALHAGGHKYPGHTEMLAHLTHVDEVSMMLVAPQLRVIHVTTHIGIIDAIRKIEPGLVQRTIERGNATLIKAGIARPRIGVCGINPHAGENGLFGYGEEEEKIIPAVKLLQERGLDVTGPLPADTLFFRAGRGDFDLVVAMYHDQGHGPVKVLGLEAGVNVTVGLEVIRTSVDHGTAFDIAGKGIADERSLLEALRQGAELATRRGGGAAALSCKIDRRPIKETRHESVRTPPRHPRSRTHRRCQRRAIECGPRRFGGDRAARPDHARQAAAPGPHLRRRHRRSGRP
;
A
#
# COMPACT_ATOMS: atom_id res chain seq x y z
N MET A 1 28.60 -4.45 29.31
CA MET A 1 27.12 -4.32 29.19
C MET A 1 26.87 -2.95 28.58
N ASN A 2 26.75 -2.87 27.24
CA ASN A 2 26.39 -1.63 26.57
C ASN A 2 24.88 -1.41 26.75
N ALA A 3 24.55 -0.33 27.44
CA ALA A 3 23.16 0.14 27.51
C ALA A 3 22.69 0.43 26.07
N MET A 4 21.91 -0.45 25.50
CA MET A 4 21.14 -0.14 24.28
C MET A 4 20.24 1.05 24.64
N SER A 5 20.46 2.17 24.00
CA SER A 5 19.59 3.33 24.11
C SER A 5 18.17 2.88 23.74
N ASN A 6 17.26 2.86 24.71
CA ASN A 6 15.82 2.62 24.52
C ASN A 6 15.19 3.85 23.84
N TYR A 7 15.71 4.22 22.67
CA TYR A 7 15.13 5.29 21.89
C TYR A 7 13.78 4.85 21.31
N LEU A 8 12.71 5.49 21.78
CA LEU A 8 11.38 5.34 21.20
C LEU A 8 11.13 6.47 20.19
N PRO A 9 10.97 6.16 18.91
CA PRO A 9 10.77 7.19 17.89
C PRO A 9 9.43 7.91 18.07
N ILE A 10 9.39 9.20 17.74
CA ILE A 10 8.16 9.99 17.72
C ILE A 10 7.49 9.79 16.37
N ILE A 11 6.28 9.24 16.37
CA ILE A 11 5.49 9.00 15.16
C ILE A 11 4.36 10.02 15.07
N GLY A 12 4.43 10.92 14.10
CA GLY A 12 3.36 11.86 13.80
C GLY A 12 2.22 11.17 13.05
N ILE A 13 1.04 11.10 13.65
CA ILE A 13 -0.14 10.45 13.10
C ILE A 13 -1.06 11.52 12.54
N THR A 14 -1.21 11.61 11.21
CA THR A 14 -2.17 12.54 10.63
C THR A 14 -3.58 11.97 10.69
N MET A 15 -4.55 12.80 11.10
CA MET A 15 -5.92 12.34 11.37
C MET A 15 -6.66 11.89 10.10
N GLY A 16 -6.19 12.29 8.91
CA GLY A 16 -6.84 11.97 7.63
C GLY A 16 -8.14 12.75 7.44
N ASP A 17 -9.08 12.16 6.71
CA ASP A 17 -10.39 12.77 6.51
C ASP A 17 -11.23 12.69 7.79
N ALA A 18 -11.58 13.86 8.34
CA ALA A 18 -12.31 13.96 9.60
C ALA A 18 -13.75 13.40 9.53
N SER A 19 -14.34 13.28 8.33
CA SER A 19 -15.63 12.65 8.13
C SER A 19 -15.56 11.12 8.00
N GLY A 20 -14.35 10.55 7.86
CA GLY A 20 -14.11 9.12 7.74
C GLY A 20 -13.81 8.42 9.08
N VAL A 21 -13.34 7.17 8.98
CA VAL A 21 -12.97 6.34 10.16
C VAL A 21 -11.63 6.73 10.78
N GLY A 22 -10.87 7.67 10.19
CA GLY A 22 -9.56 8.10 10.69
C GLY A 22 -9.54 8.41 12.18
N PRO A 23 -10.41 9.31 12.69
CA PRO A 23 -10.49 9.64 14.12
C PRO A 23 -10.76 8.43 15.01
N GLU A 24 -11.67 7.53 14.59
CA GLU A 24 -12.04 6.34 15.39
C GLU A 24 -10.90 5.32 15.50
N ILE A 25 -10.24 5.00 14.38
CA ILE A 25 -9.12 4.04 14.40
C ILE A 25 -7.91 4.58 15.16
N ILE A 26 -7.69 5.91 15.15
CA ILE A 26 -6.63 6.55 15.95
C ILE A 26 -6.92 6.38 17.43
N VAL A 27 -8.11 6.76 17.88
CA VAL A 27 -8.49 6.62 19.29
C VAL A 27 -8.37 5.18 19.74
N LYS A 28 -8.93 4.22 18.98
CA LYS A 28 -8.82 2.79 19.30
C LYS A 28 -7.36 2.33 19.36
N SER A 29 -6.53 2.67 18.37
CA SER A 29 -5.13 2.28 18.37
C SER A 29 -4.36 2.79 19.58
N LEU A 30 -4.61 4.02 20.00
CA LEU A 30 -3.92 4.64 21.11
C LEU A 30 -4.46 4.23 22.51
N THR A 31 -5.43 3.32 22.58
CA THR A 31 -5.77 2.61 23.81
C THR A 31 -4.89 1.40 24.10
N HIS A 32 -4.12 0.94 23.11
CA HIS A 32 -3.24 -0.22 23.24
C HIS A 32 -1.89 0.18 23.84
N ASP A 33 -1.53 -0.32 24.99
CA ASP A 33 -0.25 -0.07 25.67
C ASP A 33 0.97 -0.42 24.83
N ILE A 34 0.83 -1.42 23.93
CA ILE A 34 1.91 -1.86 23.04
C ILE A 34 2.39 -0.73 22.13
N VAL A 35 1.55 0.24 21.76
CA VAL A 35 1.94 1.39 20.95
C VAL A 35 2.99 2.22 21.68
N TYR A 36 2.75 2.53 22.96
CA TYR A 36 3.65 3.33 23.80
C TYR A 36 4.93 2.58 24.19
N GLN A 37 4.94 1.27 24.07
CA GLN A 37 6.17 0.46 24.21
C GLN A 37 7.04 0.48 22.94
N GLN A 38 6.45 0.80 21.77
CA GLN A 38 7.12 0.76 20.49
C GLN A 38 7.49 2.15 19.96
N CYS A 39 6.69 3.17 20.27
CA CYS A 39 6.90 4.55 19.83
C CYS A 39 6.30 5.57 20.80
N ARG A 40 6.53 6.84 20.47
CA ARG A 40 5.90 8.01 21.08
C ARG A 40 4.87 8.54 20.07
N PRO A 41 3.59 8.18 20.17
CA PRO A 41 2.56 8.60 19.23
C PRO A 41 2.19 10.08 19.45
N LEU A 42 2.10 10.84 18.36
CA LEU A 42 1.70 12.25 18.36
C LEU A 42 0.67 12.48 17.26
N VAL A 43 -0.55 12.83 17.60
CA VAL A 43 -1.58 13.10 16.61
C VAL A 43 -1.45 14.52 16.06
N ILE A 44 -1.62 14.68 14.75
CA ILE A 44 -1.75 15.97 14.06
C ILE A 44 -3.15 16.00 13.46
N GLY A 45 -4.03 16.83 14.01
CA GLY A 45 -5.44 16.80 13.66
C GLY A 45 -6.26 17.83 14.39
N ASP A 46 -7.50 17.49 14.68
CA ASP A 46 -8.47 18.28 15.46
C ASP A 46 -8.81 17.54 16.76
N ALA A 47 -8.48 18.13 17.88
CA ALA A 47 -8.68 17.53 19.19
C ALA A 47 -10.17 17.30 19.48
N ARG A 48 -11.05 18.24 19.16
CA ARG A 48 -12.51 18.05 19.32
C ARG A 48 -13.04 16.86 18.52
N ARG A 49 -12.52 16.66 17.30
CA ARG A 49 -12.93 15.51 16.47
C ARG A 49 -12.49 14.19 17.08
N LEU A 50 -11.31 14.15 17.69
CA LEU A 50 -10.84 12.98 18.46
C LEU A 50 -11.68 12.76 19.73
N GLU A 51 -12.09 13.83 20.42
CA GLU A 51 -13.00 13.73 21.57
C GLU A 51 -14.36 13.13 21.17
N GLN A 52 -14.94 13.57 20.04
CA GLN A 52 -16.17 12.99 19.48
C GLN A 52 -15.97 11.50 19.14
N ALA A 53 -14.88 11.16 18.46
CA ALA A 53 -14.56 9.77 18.13
C ALA A 53 -14.36 8.91 19.38
N ASN A 54 -13.74 9.45 20.43
CA ASN A 54 -13.54 8.77 21.70
C ASN A 54 -14.89 8.39 22.37
N VAL A 55 -15.88 9.29 22.30
CA VAL A 55 -17.25 8.99 22.76
C VAL A 55 -17.89 7.88 21.92
N ILE A 56 -17.76 7.99 20.57
CA ILE A 56 -18.35 7.02 19.62
C ILE A 56 -17.82 5.59 19.86
N VAL A 57 -16.53 5.45 20.10
CA VAL A 57 -15.91 4.13 20.33
C VAL A 57 -16.05 3.65 21.77
N GLY A 58 -16.67 4.43 22.65
CA GLY A 58 -16.79 4.11 24.09
C GLY A 58 -15.44 4.18 24.82
N GLY A 59 -14.49 4.97 24.31
CA GLY A 59 -13.16 5.11 24.87
C GLY A 59 -13.12 6.01 26.10
N SER A 60 -12.05 5.87 26.88
CA SER A 60 -11.79 6.66 28.09
C SER A 60 -10.51 7.49 28.01
N ALA A 61 -9.88 7.56 26.84
CA ALA A 61 -8.64 8.32 26.65
C ALA A 61 -8.88 9.83 26.85
N LYS A 62 -7.92 10.49 27.47
CA LYS A 62 -7.93 11.95 27.59
C LYS A 62 -7.29 12.57 26.36
N VAL A 63 -8.03 13.31 25.55
CA VAL A 63 -7.47 14.09 24.44
C VAL A 63 -6.86 15.38 25.01
N ARG A 64 -5.59 15.61 24.70
CA ARG A 64 -4.83 16.75 25.18
C ARG A 64 -4.40 17.60 23.98
N ARG A 65 -4.85 18.85 23.97
CA ARG A 65 -4.48 19.84 22.96
C ARG A 65 -3.10 20.41 23.24
N ILE A 66 -2.24 20.40 22.25
CA ILE A 66 -0.91 20.98 22.30
C ILE A 66 -0.62 21.72 20.98
N GLU A 67 0.34 22.63 21.02
CA GLU A 67 0.76 23.41 19.85
C GLU A 67 2.06 22.89 19.21
N ASP A 68 2.91 22.22 20.03
CA ASP A 68 4.22 21.75 19.64
C ASP A 68 4.55 20.38 20.24
N ALA A 69 5.36 19.60 19.53
CA ALA A 69 5.74 18.26 19.92
C ALA A 69 6.47 18.20 21.29
N SER A 70 7.17 19.27 21.67
CA SER A 70 7.86 19.35 22.97
C SER A 70 6.93 19.38 24.18
N GLN A 71 5.64 19.67 23.96
CA GLN A 71 4.64 19.69 25.02
C GLN A 71 4.01 18.31 25.25
N ALA A 72 4.26 17.31 24.37
CA ALA A 72 3.63 16.00 24.46
C ALA A 72 4.15 15.19 25.67
N LEU A 73 3.25 14.45 26.32
CA LEU A 73 3.56 13.58 27.45
C LEU A 73 3.92 12.16 27.01
N TYR A 74 3.33 11.70 25.91
CA TYR A 74 3.48 10.33 25.38
C TYR A 74 3.10 9.24 26.40
N GLU A 75 2.06 9.47 27.19
CA GLU A 75 1.57 8.57 28.23
C GLU A 75 0.36 7.77 27.76
N ALA A 76 0.34 6.47 28.04
CA ALA A 76 -0.83 5.64 27.77
C ALA A 76 -2.08 6.19 28.46
N GLY A 77 -3.21 6.17 27.75
CA GLY A 77 -4.47 6.78 28.23
C GLY A 77 -4.58 8.29 27.94
N THR A 78 -3.52 8.91 27.40
CA THR A 78 -3.54 10.31 26.94
C THR A 78 -3.20 10.37 25.46
N ILE A 79 -4.02 11.05 24.66
CA ILE A 79 -3.81 11.31 23.24
C ILE A 79 -3.31 12.73 23.10
N ASP A 80 -2.00 12.93 22.93
CA ASP A 80 -1.43 14.22 22.61
C ASP A 80 -1.77 14.58 21.15
N CYS A 81 -2.46 15.71 20.94
CA CYS A 81 -2.88 16.19 19.62
C CYS A 81 -2.36 17.60 19.38
N ILE A 82 -1.50 17.76 18.36
CA ILE A 82 -1.25 19.08 17.79
C ILE A 82 -2.54 19.50 17.09
N ASP A 83 -3.27 20.40 17.76
CA ASP A 83 -4.61 20.82 17.39
C ASP A 83 -4.56 21.93 16.35
N LEU A 84 -5.13 21.68 15.16
CA LEU A 84 -5.21 22.68 14.10
C LEU A 84 -6.54 23.44 14.09
N ASP A 85 -7.54 22.93 14.80
CA ASP A 85 -8.87 23.55 15.00
C ASP A 85 -9.56 23.96 13.67
N LEU A 86 -9.55 23.05 12.69
CA LEU A 86 -10.06 23.29 11.34
C LEU A 86 -11.48 22.77 11.12
N ILE A 87 -11.92 21.84 11.96
CA ILE A 87 -13.17 21.10 11.78
C ILE A 87 -14.29 21.70 12.64
N PRO A 88 -15.41 22.14 12.03
CA PRO A 88 -16.57 22.58 12.80
C PRO A 88 -17.19 21.43 13.61
N ASP A 89 -17.79 21.77 14.76
CA ASP A 89 -18.32 20.79 15.71
C ASP A 89 -19.45 19.93 15.14
N ASP A 90 -20.22 20.49 14.20
CA ASP A 90 -21.39 19.87 13.55
C ASP A 90 -21.05 19.14 12.25
N LEU A 91 -19.76 18.99 11.89
CA LEU A 91 -19.39 18.24 10.70
C LEU A 91 -19.85 16.77 10.81
N PRO A 92 -20.71 16.26 9.89
CA PRO A 92 -21.18 14.90 9.98
C PRO A 92 -20.07 13.87 9.67
N PHE A 93 -20.19 12.68 10.28
CA PHE A 93 -19.42 11.52 9.87
C PHE A 93 -20.10 10.85 8.66
N GLY A 94 -19.31 10.21 7.79
CA GLY A 94 -19.79 9.43 6.67
C GLY A 94 -20.21 10.25 5.45
N GLU A 95 -19.94 11.54 5.44
CA GLU A 95 -20.31 12.43 4.34
C GLU A 95 -19.08 13.12 3.73
N LEU A 96 -19.12 13.31 2.41
CA LEU A 96 -18.06 14.03 1.71
C LEU A 96 -18.07 15.51 2.09
N SER A 97 -16.92 16.03 2.54
CA SER A 97 -16.79 17.42 2.94
C SER A 97 -15.52 18.07 2.39
N PRO A 98 -15.64 19.20 1.67
CA PRO A 98 -14.48 19.98 1.27
C PRO A 98 -13.63 20.45 2.46
N ILE A 99 -14.27 20.77 3.59
CA ILE A 99 -13.58 21.19 4.83
C ILE A 99 -12.71 20.06 5.35
N ALA A 100 -13.25 18.83 5.43
CA ALA A 100 -12.50 17.66 5.85
C ALA A 100 -11.35 17.33 4.88
N GLY A 101 -11.57 17.57 3.58
CA GLY A 101 -10.54 17.39 2.55
C GLY A 101 -9.39 18.39 2.66
N ASP A 102 -9.69 19.68 2.88
CA ASP A 102 -8.67 20.71 3.15
C ASP A 102 -7.93 20.43 4.46
N ALA A 103 -8.64 20.11 5.52
CA ALA A 103 -8.04 19.77 6.82
C ALA A 103 -7.08 18.58 6.71
N ALA A 104 -7.44 17.52 5.97
CA ALA A 104 -6.56 16.39 5.72
C ALA A 104 -5.24 16.79 5.06
N TYR A 105 -5.27 17.75 4.11
CA TYR A 105 -4.07 18.32 3.52
C TYR A 105 -3.25 19.10 4.56
N GLN A 106 -3.90 19.94 5.36
CA GLN A 106 -3.22 20.78 6.38
C GLN A 106 -2.52 19.91 7.44
N TYR A 107 -3.14 18.80 7.87
CA TYR A 107 -2.51 17.84 8.80
C TYR A 107 -1.24 17.26 8.22
N ILE A 108 -1.26 16.86 6.94
CA ILE A 108 -0.10 16.30 6.25
C ILE A 108 0.99 17.36 6.09
N ALA A 109 0.63 18.57 5.67
CA ALA A 109 1.58 19.68 5.54
C ALA A 109 2.24 20.03 6.89
N ARG A 110 1.48 20.00 8.00
CA ARG A 110 2.02 20.19 9.35
C ARG A 110 2.96 19.06 9.74
N ALA A 111 2.60 17.80 9.45
CA ALA A 111 3.44 16.64 9.72
C ALA A 111 4.78 16.71 8.96
N VAL A 112 4.78 17.13 7.70
CA VAL A 112 6.01 17.33 6.91
C VAL A 112 6.91 18.37 7.57
N LYS A 113 6.36 19.53 7.97
CA LYS A 113 7.13 20.58 8.67
C LYS A 113 7.76 20.09 9.98
N LEU A 114 7.03 19.26 10.75
CA LEU A 114 7.56 18.66 11.98
C LEU A 114 8.69 17.67 11.68
N ALA A 115 8.55 16.88 10.60
CA ALA A 115 9.58 15.93 10.18
C ALA A 115 10.85 16.64 9.67
N GLU A 116 10.72 17.70 8.89
CA GLU A 116 11.83 18.54 8.42
C GLU A 116 12.57 19.20 9.60
N ALA A 117 11.82 19.67 10.61
CA ALA A 117 12.35 20.21 11.86
C ALA A 117 12.90 19.13 12.81
N LYS A 118 12.84 17.84 12.42
CA LYS A 118 13.26 16.67 13.24
C LYS A 118 12.53 16.57 14.59
N GLN A 119 11.32 17.09 14.66
CA GLN A 119 10.45 16.98 15.83
C GLN A 119 9.67 15.67 15.86
N ILE A 120 9.56 14.99 14.70
CA ILE A 120 9.04 13.63 14.56
C ILE A 120 9.98 12.81 13.68
N ASP A 121 10.02 11.50 13.89
CA ASP A 121 10.92 10.56 13.20
C ASP A 121 10.27 9.88 12.00
N ALA A 122 8.94 9.75 12.03
CA ALA A 122 8.15 9.21 10.93
C ALA A 122 6.74 9.79 10.92
N ILE A 123 6.08 9.67 9.76
CA ILE A 123 4.68 10.03 9.56
C ILE A 123 3.87 8.75 9.35
N CYS A 124 2.78 8.58 10.11
CA CYS A 124 1.79 7.54 9.91
C CYS A 124 0.48 8.21 9.48
N THR A 125 -0.02 7.91 8.28
CA THR A 125 -1.22 8.60 7.78
C THR A 125 -2.47 7.74 7.92
N ALA A 126 -3.51 8.28 8.57
CA ALA A 126 -4.87 7.75 8.48
C ALA A 126 -5.48 8.04 7.09
N PRO A 127 -6.60 7.40 6.72
CA PRO A 127 -7.14 7.50 5.36
C PRO A 127 -7.63 8.90 5.01
N LEU A 128 -7.47 9.32 3.76
CA LEU A 128 -8.12 10.50 3.21
C LEU A 128 -9.07 10.14 2.05
N ASN A 129 -10.06 10.99 1.82
CA ASN A 129 -10.94 10.90 0.66
C ASN A 129 -10.40 11.81 -0.46
N LYS A 130 -10.18 11.25 -1.65
CA LYS A 130 -9.59 12.01 -2.78
C LYS A 130 -10.56 13.05 -3.34
N GLU A 131 -11.85 12.74 -3.38
CA GLU A 131 -12.88 13.65 -3.86
C GLU A 131 -13.04 14.83 -2.89
N ALA A 132 -13.07 14.58 -1.58
CA ALA A 132 -13.07 15.61 -0.55
C ALA A 132 -11.80 16.49 -0.64
N LEU A 133 -10.63 15.86 -0.81
CA LEU A 133 -9.35 16.57 -1.00
C LEU A 133 -9.40 17.52 -2.21
N HIS A 134 -9.90 17.03 -3.35
CA HIS A 134 -10.05 17.83 -4.56
C HIS A 134 -11.07 18.96 -4.38
N ALA A 135 -12.19 18.69 -3.73
CA ALA A 135 -13.21 19.68 -3.40
C ALA A 135 -12.68 20.74 -2.42
N GLY A 136 -11.76 20.37 -1.52
CA GLY A 136 -11.02 21.25 -0.62
C GLY A 136 -9.93 22.07 -1.31
N GLY A 137 -9.77 21.94 -2.64
CA GLY A 137 -8.82 22.75 -3.42
C GLY A 137 -7.48 22.08 -3.72
N HIS A 138 -7.23 20.86 -3.24
CA HIS A 138 -5.94 20.17 -3.36
C HIS A 138 -6.00 19.03 -4.37
N LYS A 139 -5.51 19.27 -5.58
CA LYS A 139 -5.58 18.30 -6.71
C LYS A 139 -4.40 17.34 -6.73
N TYR A 140 -4.38 16.38 -5.80
CA TYR A 140 -3.39 15.31 -5.76
C TYR A 140 -4.08 13.94 -5.97
N PRO A 141 -3.43 13.00 -6.67
CA PRO A 141 -3.93 11.63 -6.82
C PRO A 141 -4.01 10.86 -5.49
N GLY A 142 -3.19 11.25 -4.51
CA GLY A 142 -3.14 10.62 -3.19
C GLY A 142 -2.05 11.17 -2.29
N HIS A 143 -1.84 10.51 -1.17
CA HIS A 143 -0.80 10.87 -0.18
C HIS A 143 0.60 10.90 -0.76
N THR A 144 0.93 9.95 -1.62
CA THR A 144 2.29 9.73 -2.15
C THR A 144 2.76 10.94 -2.96
N GLU A 145 1.92 11.41 -3.89
CA GLU A 145 2.22 12.56 -4.74
C GLU A 145 2.18 13.88 -3.96
N MET A 146 1.26 13.96 -2.99
CA MET A 146 1.20 15.12 -2.10
C MET A 146 2.46 15.25 -1.24
N LEU A 147 2.90 14.15 -0.62
CA LEU A 147 4.12 14.13 0.18
C LEU A 147 5.36 14.40 -0.67
N ALA A 148 5.46 13.82 -1.88
CA ALA A 148 6.54 14.11 -2.81
C ALA A 148 6.62 15.61 -3.13
N HIS A 149 5.47 16.24 -3.42
CA HIS A 149 5.40 17.67 -3.65
C HIS A 149 5.83 18.50 -2.43
N LEU A 150 5.27 18.18 -1.24
CA LEU A 150 5.56 18.91 0.00
C LEU A 150 7.01 18.77 0.47
N THR A 151 7.67 17.66 0.13
CA THR A 151 9.08 17.38 0.48
C THR A 151 10.06 17.68 -0.64
N HIS A 152 9.59 18.27 -1.76
CA HIS A 152 10.40 18.60 -2.95
C HIS A 152 11.17 17.42 -3.53
N VAL A 153 10.55 16.23 -3.53
CA VAL A 153 11.10 14.99 -4.09
C VAL A 153 10.43 14.68 -5.42
N ASP A 154 11.23 14.51 -6.47
CA ASP A 154 10.70 14.29 -7.83
C ASP A 154 10.11 12.89 -8.03
N GLU A 155 10.70 11.87 -7.41
CA GLU A 155 10.30 10.48 -7.58
C GLU A 155 10.21 9.72 -6.26
N VAL A 156 9.11 9.03 -6.06
CA VAL A 156 8.86 8.13 -4.95
C VAL A 156 8.42 6.76 -5.47
N SER A 157 8.53 5.74 -4.63
CA SER A 157 8.03 4.40 -4.91
C SER A 157 7.14 3.92 -3.80
N MET A 158 6.18 3.06 -4.13
CA MET A 158 5.36 2.37 -3.17
C MET A 158 6.03 1.05 -2.81
N MET A 159 6.21 0.78 -1.52
CA MET A 159 6.62 -0.51 -1.00
C MET A 159 5.54 -1.04 -0.07
N LEU A 160 5.09 -2.26 -0.32
CA LEU A 160 4.24 -3.00 0.61
C LEU A 160 5.13 -3.84 1.53
N VAL A 161 4.82 -3.78 2.81
CA VAL A 161 5.52 -4.54 3.85
C VAL A 161 4.53 -5.41 4.59
N ALA A 162 4.77 -6.72 4.55
CA ALA A 162 4.13 -7.73 5.39
C ALA A 162 5.21 -8.40 6.26
N PRO A 163 4.85 -9.12 7.33
CA PRO A 163 5.84 -9.71 8.25
C PRO A 163 6.94 -10.56 7.59
N GLN A 164 6.61 -11.20 6.47
CA GLN A 164 7.53 -12.13 5.78
C GLN A 164 7.94 -11.65 4.38
N LEU A 165 7.43 -10.51 3.90
CA LEU A 165 7.61 -10.10 2.52
C LEU A 165 7.63 -8.57 2.40
N ARG A 166 8.63 -8.02 1.72
CA ARG A 166 8.69 -6.62 1.30
C ARG A 166 8.71 -6.56 -0.22
N VAL A 167 7.82 -5.76 -0.79
CA VAL A 167 7.67 -5.64 -2.24
C VAL A 167 7.63 -4.17 -2.65
N ILE A 168 8.60 -3.75 -3.45
CA ILE A 168 8.60 -2.42 -4.07
C ILE A 168 8.13 -2.51 -5.52
N HIS A 169 7.39 -1.52 -5.99
CA HIS A 169 6.79 -1.53 -7.31
C HIS A 169 7.45 -0.53 -8.25
N VAL A 170 7.77 -0.98 -9.46
CA VAL A 170 8.27 -0.11 -10.54
C VAL A 170 7.13 0.77 -11.08
N THR A 171 5.95 0.17 -11.28
CA THR A 171 4.72 0.88 -11.65
C THR A 171 3.56 0.47 -10.75
N THR A 172 2.59 1.38 -10.52
CA THR A 172 1.46 1.13 -9.61
C THR A 172 0.12 1.39 -10.31
N HIS A 173 -0.55 2.47 -10.03
CA HIS A 173 -1.95 2.76 -10.35
C HIS A 173 -2.16 3.21 -11.82
N ILE A 174 -1.69 2.44 -12.78
CA ILE A 174 -1.90 2.64 -14.23
C ILE A 174 -2.31 1.33 -14.90
N GLY A 175 -2.95 1.40 -16.07
CA GLY A 175 -3.35 0.22 -16.82
C GLY A 175 -2.16 -0.66 -17.17
N ILE A 176 -2.35 -1.98 -17.22
CA ILE A 176 -1.25 -2.94 -17.43
C ILE A 176 -0.46 -2.70 -18.70
N ILE A 177 -1.11 -2.35 -19.82
CA ILE A 177 -0.44 -2.06 -21.08
C ILE A 177 0.46 -0.82 -20.96
N ASP A 178 -0.03 0.22 -20.26
CA ASP A 178 0.75 1.45 -20.07
C ASP A 178 1.86 1.24 -19.04
N ALA A 179 1.65 0.37 -18.05
CA ALA A 179 2.69 -0.07 -17.13
C ALA A 179 3.86 -0.70 -17.90
N ILE A 180 3.58 -1.69 -18.75
CA ILE A 180 4.62 -2.35 -19.57
C ILE A 180 5.36 -1.37 -20.49
N ARG A 181 4.63 -0.41 -21.10
CA ARG A 181 5.24 0.63 -21.93
C ARG A 181 6.13 1.58 -21.13
N LYS A 182 5.72 1.94 -19.91
CA LYS A 182 6.43 2.86 -19.02
C LYS A 182 7.69 2.26 -18.42
N ILE A 183 7.75 0.94 -18.21
CA ILE A 183 8.93 0.28 -17.67
C ILE A 183 10.10 0.46 -18.65
N GLU A 184 11.18 1.00 -18.12
CA GLU A 184 12.45 1.23 -18.83
C GLU A 184 13.63 1.02 -17.87
N PRO A 185 14.85 0.76 -18.34
CA PRO A 185 15.97 0.43 -17.46
C PRO A 185 16.25 1.46 -16.38
N GLY A 186 16.14 2.76 -16.70
CA GLY A 186 16.36 3.83 -15.73
C GLY A 186 15.33 3.83 -14.60
N LEU A 187 14.05 3.58 -14.90
CA LEU A 187 13.00 3.49 -13.90
C LEU A 187 13.20 2.27 -12.98
N VAL A 188 13.56 1.10 -13.55
CA VAL A 188 13.88 -0.11 -12.80
C VAL A 188 15.07 0.14 -11.87
N GLN A 189 16.15 0.71 -12.40
CA GLN A 189 17.35 1.07 -11.63
C GLN A 189 17.00 1.96 -10.43
N ARG A 190 16.35 3.12 -10.67
CA ARG A 190 16.00 4.08 -9.60
C ARG A 190 15.09 3.47 -8.56
N THR A 191 14.17 2.57 -8.95
CA THR A 191 13.29 1.86 -8.02
C THR A 191 14.08 0.92 -7.11
N ILE A 192 15.03 0.16 -7.68
CA ILE A 192 15.91 -0.73 -6.91
C ILE A 192 16.78 0.09 -5.95
N GLU A 193 17.37 1.19 -6.41
CA GLU A 193 18.21 2.06 -5.60
C GLU A 193 17.46 2.65 -4.42
N ARG A 194 16.20 3.13 -4.61
CA ARG A 194 15.33 3.61 -3.53
C ARG A 194 15.02 2.52 -2.51
N GLY A 195 14.67 1.32 -2.97
CA GLY A 195 14.42 0.17 -2.11
C GLY A 195 15.65 -0.20 -1.29
N ASN A 196 16.80 -0.32 -1.94
CA ASN A 196 18.09 -0.60 -1.30
C ASN A 196 18.44 0.43 -0.21
N ALA A 197 18.36 1.72 -0.56
CA ALA A 197 18.65 2.81 0.38
C ALA A 197 17.72 2.78 1.60
N THR A 198 16.45 2.46 1.40
CA THR A 198 15.46 2.34 2.48
C THR A 198 15.79 1.19 3.41
N LEU A 199 16.17 0.03 2.87
CA LEU A 199 16.53 -1.13 3.69
C LEU A 199 17.87 -0.94 4.42
N ILE A 200 18.83 -0.24 3.82
CA ILE A 200 20.08 0.15 4.51
C ILE A 200 19.74 1.08 5.67
N LYS A 201 18.91 2.11 5.46
CA LYS A 201 18.43 2.98 6.55
C LYS A 201 17.68 2.20 7.62
N ALA A 202 16.97 1.14 7.23
CA ALA A 202 16.31 0.20 8.14
C ALA A 202 17.27 -0.83 8.77
N GLY A 203 18.59 -0.67 8.65
CA GLY A 203 19.62 -1.48 9.33
C GLY A 203 19.99 -2.79 8.64
N ILE A 204 19.56 -3.04 7.42
CA ILE A 204 20.02 -4.18 6.61
C ILE A 204 21.23 -3.71 5.81
N ALA A 205 22.43 -4.04 6.28
CA ALA A 205 23.68 -3.49 5.72
C ALA A 205 23.89 -3.84 4.24
N ARG A 206 23.44 -5.01 3.80
CA ARG A 206 23.54 -5.50 2.42
C ARG A 206 22.24 -6.21 2.03
N PRO A 207 21.21 -5.46 1.57
CA PRO A 207 19.92 -6.04 1.17
C PRO A 207 20.08 -6.97 -0.02
N ARG A 208 19.50 -8.17 0.07
CA ARG A 208 19.38 -9.12 -1.03
C ARG A 208 18.11 -8.82 -1.79
N ILE A 209 18.24 -8.41 -3.05
CA ILE A 209 17.13 -7.88 -3.84
C ILE A 209 16.82 -8.82 -5.00
N GLY A 210 15.60 -9.34 -5.07
CA GLY A 210 15.09 -10.13 -6.18
C GLY A 210 14.23 -9.27 -7.10
N VAL A 211 14.48 -9.31 -8.41
CA VAL A 211 13.75 -8.53 -9.41
C VAL A 211 12.88 -9.46 -10.23
N CYS A 212 11.56 -9.21 -10.27
CA CYS A 212 10.62 -9.97 -11.12
C CYS A 212 10.87 -9.72 -12.60
N GLY A 213 10.64 -10.75 -13.43
CA GLY A 213 10.39 -10.55 -14.86
C GLY A 213 9.00 -9.96 -15.11
N ILE A 214 8.76 -9.54 -16.35
CA ILE A 214 7.43 -9.09 -16.83
C ILE A 214 6.64 -10.30 -17.31
N ASN A 215 7.30 -11.15 -18.11
CA ASN A 215 6.69 -12.30 -18.77
C ASN A 215 6.75 -13.57 -17.90
N PRO A 216 5.91 -14.59 -18.19
CA PRO A 216 6.03 -15.90 -17.55
C PRO A 216 7.46 -16.41 -17.65
N HIS A 217 7.94 -17.05 -16.57
CA HIS A 217 9.30 -17.58 -16.45
C HIS A 217 10.42 -16.58 -16.76
N ALA A 218 10.16 -15.28 -16.57
CA ALA A 218 11.06 -14.19 -16.92
C ALA A 218 11.53 -14.26 -18.39
N GLY A 219 10.58 -14.51 -19.31
CA GLY A 219 10.80 -14.59 -20.75
C GLY A 219 11.36 -15.91 -21.27
N GLU A 220 11.86 -16.80 -20.39
CA GLU A 220 12.41 -18.14 -20.71
C GLU A 220 13.31 -18.13 -21.96
N ASN A 221 14.35 -17.30 -21.95
CA ASN A 221 15.30 -17.09 -23.05
C ASN A 221 14.63 -16.67 -24.39
N GLY A 222 13.59 -15.84 -24.31
CA GLY A 222 12.86 -15.31 -25.47
C GLY A 222 11.72 -16.20 -25.96
N LEU A 223 11.34 -17.24 -25.20
CA LEU A 223 10.17 -18.05 -25.53
C LEU A 223 8.85 -17.30 -25.28
N PHE A 224 8.82 -16.46 -24.25
CA PHE A 224 7.66 -15.64 -23.89
C PHE A 224 8.01 -14.16 -23.98
N GLY A 225 7.08 -13.36 -24.54
CA GLY A 225 7.27 -11.93 -24.71
C GLY A 225 7.97 -11.56 -26.01
N TYR A 226 8.45 -10.33 -26.07
CA TYR A 226 9.10 -9.74 -27.25
C TYR A 226 10.47 -9.13 -26.87
N GLY A 227 11.12 -9.62 -25.80
CA GLY A 227 12.41 -9.12 -25.34
C GLY A 227 12.32 -8.08 -24.22
N GLU A 228 11.19 -8.00 -23.51
CA GLU A 228 10.99 -7.01 -22.45
C GLU A 228 11.99 -7.17 -21.31
N GLU A 229 12.38 -8.38 -20.95
CA GLU A 229 13.38 -8.64 -19.92
C GLU A 229 14.75 -8.13 -20.34
N GLU A 230 15.15 -8.41 -21.59
CA GLU A 230 16.43 -8.03 -22.17
C GLU A 230 16.55 -6.52 -22.37
N GLU A 231 15.48 -5.87 -22.79
CA GLU A 231 15.48 -4.44 -23.08
C GLU A 231 15.28 -3.57 -21.83
N LYS A 232 14.45 -4.00 -20.88
CA LYS A 232 13.94 -3.16 -19.81
C LYS A 232 14.50 -3.49 -18.43
N ILE A 233 14.86 -4.74 -18.15
CA ILE A 233 15.23 -5.18 -16.79
C ILE A 233 16.71 -5.54 -16.71
N ILE A 234 17.22 -6.38 -17.58
CA ILE A 234 18.60 -6.88 -17.55
C ILE A 234 19.63 -5.74 -17.50
N PRO A 235 19.51 -4.66 -18.29
CA PRO A 235 20.49 -3.57 -18.26
C PRO A 235 20.58 -2.90 -16.88
N ALA A 236 19.44 -2.68 -16.21
CA ALA A 236 19.39 -2.09 -14.87
C ALA A 236 20.04 -3.01 -13.83
N VAL A 237 19.70 -4.31 -13.87
CA VAL A 237 20.24 -5.30 -12.92
C VAL A 237 21.76 -5.41 -13.07
N LYS A 238 22.27 -5.55 -14.29
CA LYS A 238 23.73 -5.63 -14.55
C LYS A 238 24.47 -4.38 -14.06
N LEU A 239 23.97 -3.20 -14.35
CA LEU A 239 24.57 -1.94 -13.91
C LEU A 239 24.65 -1.87 -12.37
N LEU A 240 23.60 -2.31 -11.67
CA LEU A 240 23.59 -2.29 -10.20
C LEU A 240 24.50 -3.37 -9.58
N GLN A 241 24.61 -4.54 -10.21
CA GLN A 241 25.58 -5.57 -9.83
C GLN A 241 27.01 -5.06 -9.97
N GLU A 242 27.36 -4.39 -11.06
CA GLU A 242 28.66 -3.75 -11.29
C GLU A 242 28.97 -2.68 -10.23
N ARG A 243 27.92 -2.02 -9.68
CA ARG A 243 28.05 -1.07 -8.57
C ARG A 243 28.09 -1.74 -7.20
N GLY A 244 28.08 -3.07 -7.13
CA GLY A 244 28.22 -3.85 -5.90
C GLY A 244 26.95 -4.11 -5.11
N LEU A 245 25.76 -3.84 -5.68
CA LEU A 245 24.49 -4.20 -5.05
C LEU A 245 24.25 -5.71 -5.16
N ASP A 246 23.67 -6.29 -4.11
CA ASP A 246 23.26 -7.69 -4.10
C ASP A 246 21.85 -7.81 -4.72
N VAL A 247 21.82 -7.73 -6.05
CA VAL A 247 20.59 -7.76 -6.84
C VAL A 247 20.63 -8.93 -7.82
N THR A 248 19.53 -9.68 -7.91
CA THR A 248 19.37 -10.85 -8.78
C THR A 248 18.08 -10.74 -9.57
N GLY A 249 18.15 -10.93 -10.89
CA GLY A 249 16.99 -10.88 -11.78
C GLY A 249 17.37 -10.70 -13.25
N PRO A 250 16.36 -10.70 -14.16
CA PRO A 250 14.96 -11.00 -13.86
C PRO A 250 14.75 -12.46 -13.44
N LEU A 251 13.84 -12.69 -12.49
CA LEU A 251 13.45 -14.02 -12.01
C LEU A 251 11.95 -14.25 -12.26
N PRO A 252 11.52 -15.52 -12.48
CA PRO A 252 10.11 -15.85 -12.53
C PRO A 252 9.40 -15.42 -11.26
N ALA A 253 8.34 -14.60 -11.39
CA ALA A 253 7.66 -13.96 -10.26
C ALA A 253 7.06 -15.00 -9.30
N ASP A 254 6.43 -16.06 -9.82
CA ASP A 254 5.83 -17.15 -9.06
C ASP A 254 6.80 -17.81 -8.06
N THR A 255 8.00 -18.14 -8.52
CA THR A 255 9.04 -18.75 -7.68
C THR A 255 9.79 -17.71 -6.83
N LEU A 256 9.96 -16.49 -7.31
CA LEU A 256 10.62 -15.42 -6.57
C LEU A 256 9.87 -15.07 -5.28
N PHE A 257 8.54 -14.90 -5.35
CA PHE A 257 7.73 -14.62 -4.16
C PHE A 257 7.79 -15.74 -3.12
N PHE A 258 7.77 -17.00 -3.57
CA PHE A 258 7.96 -18.14 -2.69
C PHE A 258 9.31 -18.12 -1.98
N ARG A 259 10.39 -17.85 -2.71
CA ARG A 259 11.75 -17.76 -2.17
C ARG A 259 11.91 -16.58 -1.20
N ALA A 260 11.32 -15.43 -1.54
CA ALA A 260 11.33 -14.25 -0.67
C ALA A 260 10.59 -14.51 0.65
N GLY A 261 9.43 -15.17 0.60
CA GLY A 261 8.69 -15.56 1.80
C GLY A 261 9.47 -16.53 2.71
N ARG A 262 10.42 -17.27 2.16
CA ARG A 262 11.35 -18.14 2.93
C ARG A 262 12.59 -17.39 3.46
N GLY A 263 12.77 -16.13 3.07
CA GLY A 263 13.88 -15.29 3.50
C GLY A 263 15.12 -15.36 2.62
N ASP A 264 15.03 -15.83 1.37
CA ASP A 264 16.15 -15.78 0.42
C ASP A 264 16.45 -14.34 -0.03
N PHE A 265 15.43 -13.48 -0.03
CA PHE A 265 15.51 -12.06 -0.40
C PHE A 265 14.94 -11.17 0.71
N ASP A 266 15.50 -9.99 0.84
CA ASP A 266 15.05 -8.97 1.79
C ASP A 266 14.06 -8.01 1.13
N LEU A 267 14.07 -7.94 -0.22
CA LEU A 267 13.18 -7.13 -1.04
C LEU A 267 12.88 -7.82 -2.37
N VAL A 268 11.62 -7.77 -2.78
CA VAL A 268 11.17 -8.11 -4.14
C VAL A 268 10.84 -6.83 -4.90
N VAL A 269 11.30 -6.72 -6.14
CA VAL A 269 10.96 -5.63 -7.06
C VAL A 269 9.93 -6.15 -8.05
N ALA A 270 8.69 -5.72 -7.92
CA ALA A 270 7.59 -6.05 -8.81
C ALA A 270 7.48 -5.01 -9.93
N MET A 271 7.20 -5.46 -11.14
CA MET A 271 7.12 -4.60 -12.32
C MET A 271 5.82 -3.82 -12.37
N TYR A 272 4.71 -4.39 -11.92
CA TYR A 272 3.38 -3.77 -11.94
C TYR A 272 2.57 -4.13 -10.70
N HIS A 273 1.47 -3.40 -10.53
CA HIS A 273 0.65 -3.43 -9.31
C HIS A 273 0.28 -4.84 -8.85
N ASP A 274 -0.46 -5.61 -9.66
CA ASP A 274 -1.02 -6.90 -9.24
C ASP A 274 0.06 -7.99 -9.06
N GLN A 275 1.19 -7.86 -9.75
CA GLN A 275 2.33 -8.77 -9.56
C GLN A 275 2.85 -8.72 -8.13
N GLY A 276 2.86 -7.54 -7.51
CA GLY A 276 3.35 -7.36 -6.16
C GLY A 276 2.24 -7.40 -5.09
N HIS A 277 1.09 -6.75 -5.36
CA HIS A 277 -0.02 -6.68 -4.40
C HIS A 277 -0.67 -8.04 -4.14
N GLY A 278 -0.87 -8.85 -5.20
CA GLY A 278 -1.52 -10.14 -5.08
C GLY A 278 -0.86 -11.03 -4.01
N PRO A 279 0.44 -11.35 -4.13
CA PRO A 279 1.14 -12.16 -3.14
C PRO A 279 1.12 -11.58 -1.71
N VAL A 280 1.29 -10.26 -1.56
CA VAL A 280 1.25 -9.62 -0.23
C VAL A 280 -0.13 -9.74 0.40
N LYS A 281 -1.20 -9.49 -0.36
CA LYS A 281 -2.59 -9.58 0.14
C LYS A 281 -3.00 -10.99 0.52
N VAL A 282 -2.50 -12.00 -0.17
CA VAL A 282 -2.75 -13.41 0.18
C VAL A 282 -2.10 -13.79 1.52
N LEU A 283 -0.95 -13.20 1.86
CA LEU A 283 -0.28 -13.42 3.14
C LEU A 283 -0.99 -12.79 4.34
N GLY A 284 -1.88 -11.83 4.11
CA GLY A 284 -2.70 -11.20 5.16
C GLY A 284 -3.13 -9.79 4.76
N LEU A 285 -4.42 -9.62 4.54
CA LEU A 285 -5.02 -8.30 4.25
C LEU A 285 -4.77 -7.28 5.37
N GLU A 286 -4.68 -7.75 6.61
CA GLU A 286 -4.58 -6.92 7.81
C GLU A 286 -3.13 -6.55 8.17
N ALA A 287 -2.14 -7.28 7.61
CA ALA A 287 -0.73 -7.12 7.92
C ALA A 287 0.05 -6.32 6.86
N GLY A 288 -0.59 -5.94 5.76
CA GLY A 288 0.03 -5.16 4.70
C GLY A 288 0.10 -3.67 5.04
N VAL A 289 1.30 -3.12 5.15
CA VAL A 289 1.52 -1.68 5.35
C VAL A 289 2.08 -1.07 4.07
N ASN A 290 1.51 0.06 3.68
CA ASN A 290 2.04 0.84 2.57
C ASN A 290 3.10 1.81 3.09
N VAL A 291 4.32 1.68 2.60
CA VAL A 291 5.47 2.54 2.89
C VAL A 291 5.81 3.36 1.65
N THR A 292 5.84 4.67 1.77
CA THR A 292 6.35 5.52 0.70
C THR A 292 7.87 5.60 0.79
N VAL A 293 8.54 5.17 -0.27
CA VAL A 293 9.99 5.05 -0.39
C VAL A 293 10.54 6.15 -1.29
N GLY A 294 11.64 6.75 -0.90
CA GLY A 294 12.27 7.86 -1.63
C GLY A 294 12.14 9.21 -0.93
N LEU A 295 11.24 9.34 0.04
CA LEU A 295 11.14 10.52 0.89
C LEU A 295 12.31 10.58 1.89
N GLU A 296 12.66 11.78 2.35
CA GLU A 296 13.62 11.94 3.45
C GLU A 296 13.02 11.45 4.77
N VAL A 297 11.73 11.64 4.97
CA VAL A 297 10.98 11.14 6.13
C VAL A 297 10.39 9.75 5.83
N ILE A 298 10.38 8.89 6.84
CA ILE A 298 9.67 7.61 6.78
C ILE A 298 8.17 7.89 6.78
N ARG A 299 7.45 7.30 5.81
CA ARG A 299 5.99 7.37 5.81
C ARG A 299 5.39 5.99 5.69
N THR A 300 4.52 5.68 6.65
CA THR A 300 3.66 4.49 6.66
C THR A 300 2.19 4.91 6.57
N SER A 301 1.33 4.01 6.12
CA SER A 301 -0.12 4.26 6.11
C SER A 301 -0.91 2.98 6.28
N VAL A 302 -2.14 3.15 6.71
CA VAL A 302 -3.17 2.11 6.60
C VAL A 302 -3.40 1.72 5.14
N ASP A 303 -3.92 0.52 4.92
CA ASP A 303 -4.18 -0.05 3.59
C ASP A 303 -5.69 -0.12 3.26
N HIS A 304 -6.48 0.79 3.82
CA HIS A 304 -7.90 0.94 3.56
C HIS A 304 -8.28 2.41 3.34
N GLY A 305 -9.49 2.66 2.83
CA GLY A 305 -10.03 4.00 2.60
C GLY A 305 -10.74 4.59 3.84
N THR A 306 -11.44 5.69 3.62
CA THR A 306 -12.18 6.43 4.65
C THR A 306 -13.41 5.72 5.19
N ALA A 307 -13.91 4.68 4.50
CA ALA A 307 -15.02 3.82 4.91
C ALA A 307 -16.22 4.62 5.47
N PHE A 308 -16.72 5.55 4.66
CA PHE A 308 -17.81 6.47 5.04
C PHE A 308 -19.09 5.75 5.48
N ASP A 309 -19.31 4.54 4.96
CA ASP A 309 -20.46 3.69 5.30
C ASP A 309 -20.47 3.23 6.77
N ILE A 310 -19.31 3.19 7.42
CA ILE A 310 -19.18 2.80 8.83
C ILE A 310 -18.62 3.91 9.73
N ALA A 311 -18.26 5.05 9.18
CA ALA A 311 -17.76 6.19 9.96
C ALA A 311 -18.82 6.72 10.93
N GLY A 312 -18.43 7.05 12.16
CA GLY A 312 -19.34 7.49 13.22
C GLY A 312 -20.06 6.35 13.94
N LYS A 313 -19.78 5.07 13.63
CA LYS A 313 -20.47 3.91 14.23
C LYS A 313 -19.64 3.15 15.27
N GLY A 314 -18.38 3.49 15.46
CA GLY A 314 -17.51 2.85 16.44
C GLY A 314 -17.09 1.42 16.11
N ILE A 315 -17.37 0.94 14.89
CA ILE A 315 -17.10 -0.46 14.46
C ILE A 315 -15.88 -0.61 13.57
N ALA A 316 -15.20 0.47 13.21
CA ALA A 316 -13.98 0.44 12.41
C ALA A 316 -12.87 -0.37 13.11
N ASP A 317 -12.10 -1.12 12.32
CA ASP A 317 -10.99 -1.97 12.80
C ASP A 317 -9.67 -1.18 12.75
N GLU A 318 -8.97 -1.12 13.88
CA GLU A 318 -7.72 -0.37 14.04
C GLU A 318 -6.44 -1.16 13.70
N ARG A 319 -6.52 -2.47 13.42
CA ARG A 319 -5.35 -3.33 13.23
C ARG A 319 -4.39 -2.86 12.15
N SER A 320 -4.92 -2.31 11.06
CA SER A 320 -4.09 -1.74 9.98
C SER A 320 -3.27 -0.53 10.46
N LEU A 321 -3.84 0.33 11.33
CA LEU A 321 -3.13 1.46 11.90
C LEU A 321 -2.09 1.02 12.93
N LEU A 322 -2.40 0.03 13.76
CA LEU A 322 -1.44 -0.56 14.71
C LEU A 322 -0.21 -1.11 13.98
N GLU A 323 -0.43 -1.83 12.87
CA GLU A 323 0.68 -2.36 12.07
C GLU A 323 1.46 -1.24 11.38
N ALA A 324 0.79 -0.19 10.86
CA ALA A 324 1.43 0.97 10.27
C ALA A 324 2.32 1.71 11.29
N LEU A 325 1.87 1.87 12.53
CA LEU A 325 2.65 2.44 13.63
C LEU A 325 3.87 1.58 13.98
N ARG A 326 3.68 0.26 14.12
CA ARG A 326 4.75 -0.69 14.39
C ARG A 326 5.84 -0.65 13.32
N GLN A 327 5.48 -0.65 12.04
CA GLN A 327 6.41 -0.56 10.92
C GLN A 327 7.11 0.80 10.87
N GLY A 328 6.38 1.89 11.11
CA GLY A 328 6.95 3.23 11.21
C GLY A 328 8.00 3.32 12.31
N ALA A 329 7.69 2.77 13.48
CA ALA A 329 8.62 2.71 14.61
C ALA A 329 9.86 1.86 14.31
N GLU A 330 9.69 0.68 13.73
CA GLU A 330 10.81 -0.20 13.35
C GLU A 330 11.77 0.47 12.36
N LEU A 331 11.23 1.14 11.35
CA LEU A 331 12.03 1.84 10.34
C LEU A 331 12.72 3.10 10.91
N ALA A 332 12.08 3.80 11.86
CA ALA A 332 12.59 5.03 12.46
C ALA A 332 13.68 4.77 13.52
N THR A 333 13.51 3.75 14.36
CA THR A 333 14.46 3.42 15.45
C THR A 333 15.89 3.20 14.94
N ARG A 334 16.03 2.71 13.72
CA ARG A 334 17.30 2.42 13.09
C ARG A 334 18.04 3.67 12.58
N ARG A 335 17.37 4.83 12.51
CA ARG A 335 18.00 6.12 12.18
C ARG A 335 18.76 6.73 13.37
N GLY A 336 18.35 6.44 14.60
CA GLY A 336 18.91 7.04 15.83
C GLY A 336 20.09 6.28 16.46
N GLY A 337 20.34 5.04 16.07
CA GLY A 337 21.40 4.19 16.63
C GLY A 337 22.42 3.82 15.58
N GLY A 338 23.70 4.18 15.80
CA GLY A 338 24.80 3.67 15.01
C GLY A 338 24.76 2.14 14.94
N ALA A 339 25.03 1.61 13.78
CA ALA A 339 24.97 0.23 13.31
C ALA A 339 25.16 -0.85 14.40
N ALA A 340 24.09 -1.22 15.10
CA ALA A 340 23.98 -2.48 15.80
C ALA A 340 23.07 -3.37 14.97
N ALA A 341 23.66 -4.34 14.28
CA ALA A 341 22.97 -5.36 13.53
C ALA A 341 22.03 -6.14 14.46
N LEU A 342 20.79 -5.69 14.57
CA LEU A 342 19.69 -6.53 15.01
C LEU A 342 19.37 -7.44 13.82
N SER A 343 19.94 -8.63 13.85
CA SER A 343 19.39 -9.77 13.13
C SER A 343 17.90 -9.79 13.49
N CYS A 344 17.07 -9.32 12.59
CA CYS A 344 15.65 -9.65 12.60
C CYS A 344 15.60 -11.16 12.45
N LYS A 345 15.68 -11.87 13.57
CA LYS A 345 15.26 -13.26 13.63
C LYS A 345 13.77 -13.18 13.32
N ILE A 346 13.46 -13.32 12.03
CA ILE A 346 12.15 -13.82 11.63
C ILE A 346 11.94 -15.00 12.56
N ASP A 347 10.92 -14.91 13.41
CA ASP A 347 10.58 -16.00 14.33
C ASP A 347 10.31 -17.23 13.46
N ARG A 348 11.35 -18.05 13.28
CA ARG A 348 11.35 -19.25 12.44
C ARG A 348 10.60 -20.37 13.14
N ARG A 349 9.47 -20.09 13.79
CA ARG A 349 8.61 -21.18 14.19
C ARG A 349 8.08 -21.80 12.91
N PRO A 350 8.41 -23.08 12.63
CA PRO A 350 7.81 -23.78 11.53
C PRO A 350 6.29 -23.73 11.78
N ILE A 351 5.55 -23.39 10.75
CA ILE A 351 4.09 -23.58 10.72
C ILE A 351 3.90 -25.01 11.19
N LYS A 352 3.37 -25.19 12.41
CA LYS A 352 2.98 -26.53 12.86
C LYS A 352 2.01 -27.02 11.79
N GLU A 353 2.45 -28.03 11.04
CA GLU A 353 1.53 -28.84 10.25
C GLU A 353 0.40 -29.22 11.20
N THR A 354 -0.75 -28.58 11.04
CA THR A 354 -1.98 -29.09 11.60
C THR A 354 -2.15 -30.44 10.94
N ARG A 355 -1.73 -31.49 11.66
CA ARG A 355 -2.09 -32.86 11.30
C ARG A 355 -3.60 -32.83 11.11
N HIS A 356 -4.03 -32.99 9.87
CA HIS A 356 -5.39 -33.37 9.59
C HIS A 356 -5.65 -34.63 10.43
N GLU A 357 -6.41 -34.46 11.49
CA GLU A 357 -7.01 -35.61 12.16
C GLU A 357 -7.76 -36.36 11.08
N SER A 358 -7.26 -37.54 10.80
CA SER A 358 -7.91 -38.50 9.90
C SER A 358 -9.33 -38.71 10.44
N VAL A 359 -10.30 -38.20 9.70
CA VAL A 359 -11.71 -38.50 9.92
C VAL A 359 -11.82 -40.04 9.96
N ARG A 360 -11.98 -40.59 11.15
CA ARG A 360 -12.23 -42.01 11.37
C ARG A 360 -13.52 -42.35 10.64
N THR A 361 -13.42 -43.08 9.55
CA THR A 361 -14.54 -43.71 8.89
C THR A 361 -15.28 -44.60 9.89
N PRO A 362 -16.60 -44.47 10.05
CA PRO A 362 -17.35 -45.36 10.95
C PRO A 362 -17.30 -46.81 10.43
N PRO A 363 -17.37 -47.86 11.30
CA PRO A 363 -17.27 -49.24 10.91
C PRO A 363 -18.42 -49.65 10.00
N ARG A 364 -18.10 -50.29 8.90
CA ARG A 364 -19.07 -50.87 7.96
C ARG A 364 -19.81 -52.04 8.62
N HIS A 365 -21.12 -51.90 8.78
CA HIS A 365 -22.02 -53.01 9.10
C HIS A 365 -22.03 -54.04 7.96
N PRO A 366 -22.10 -55.35 8.25
CA PRO A 366 -22.16 -56.40 7.24
C PRO A 366 -23.54 -56.37 6.55
N ARG A 367 -23.55 -56.14 5.26
CA ARG A 367 -24.77 -56.27 4.42
C ARG A 367 -24.95 -57.72 4.02
N SER A 368 -26.13 -58.23 4.37
CA SER A 368 -26.68 -59.53 3.91
C SER A 368 -26.82 -59.56 2.39
N ARG A 369 -26.41 -60.71 1.81
CA ARG A 369 -26.60 -61.05 0.41
C ARG A 369 -28.10 -61.28 0.13
N THR A 370 -28.66 -60.45 -0.78
CA THR A 370 -29.83 -60.88 -1.55
C THR A 370 -29.60 -60.54 -3.01
N HIS A 371 -29.60 -61.56 -3.81
CA HIS A 371 -29.56 -61.56 -5.27
C HIS A 371 -30.77 -60.81 -5.83
N ARG A 372 -30.57 -59.78 -6.69
CA ARG A 372 -31.47 -59.50 -7.79
C ARG A 372 -30.68 -59.10 -9.04
N ARG A 373 -30.88 -59.93 -10.07
CA ARG A 373 -30.54 -59.68 -11.48
C ARG A 373 -31.29 -58.42 -11.94
N CYS A 374 -30.62 -57.48 -12.57
CA CYS A 374 -31.26 -56.54 -13.46
C CYS A 374 -30.39 -56.35 -14.71
N GLN A 375 -31.10 -56.46 -15.83
CA GLN A 375 -30.64 -56.61 -17.19
C GLN A 375 -29.94 -55.34 -17.72
N ARG A 376 -28.92 -55.56 -18.54
CA ARG A 376 -28.29 -54.56 -19.41
C ARG A 376 -29.28 -54.08 -20.44
N ARG A 377 -29.49 -52.75 -20.55
CA ARG A 377 -29.93 -52.09 -21.79
C ARG A 377 -28.83 -51.16 -22.25
N ALA A 378 -28.27 -51.49 -23.40
CA ALA A 378 -27.39 -50.63 -24.19
C ALA A 378 -28.25 -49.53 -24.78
N ILE A 379 -27.81 -48.30 -24.63
CA ILE A 379 -28.37 -47.15 -25.40
C ILE A 379 -27.23 -46.69 -26.32
N GLU A 380 -27.42 -46.99 -27.59
CA GLU A 380 -26.62 -46.48 -28.71
C GLU A 380 -26.95 -45.00 -28.87
N CYS A 381 -25.97 -44.12 -28.80
CA CYS A 381 -26.03 -42.72 -29.27
C CYS A 381 -25.34 -42.64 -30.62
N GLY A 382 -26.10 -42.54 -31.69
CA GLY A 382 -25.61 -42.25 -33.03
C GLY A 382 -25.26 -40.73 -33.21
N PRO A 383 -24.47 -40.42 -34.24
CA PRO A 383 -23.93 -39.08 -34.43
C PRO A 383 -24.96 -38.09 -35.00
N ARG A 384 -25.19 -36.97 -34.33
CA ARG A 384 -25.97 -35.85 -34.88
C ARG A 384 -25.09 -34.99 -35.80
N ARG A 385 -25.43 -34.94 -37.06
CA ARG A 385 -24.97 -34.03 -38.09
C ARG A 385 -25.48 -32.60 -37.75
N PHE A 386 -24.61 -31.62 -37.68
CA PHE A 386 -24.97 -30.21 -37.74
C PHE A 386 -25.11 -29.80 -39.20
N GLY A 387 -26.36 -29.56 -39.63
CA GLY A 387 -26.71 -28.90 -40.88
C GLY A 387 -26.56 -27.38 -40.68
N GLY A 388 -25.92 -26.74 -41.63
CA GLY A 388 -25.79 -25.29 -41.66
C GLY A 388 -27.07 -24.61 -42.08
N ASP A 389 -27.36 -23.48 -41.48
CA ASP A 389 -28.22 -22.47 -42.04
C ASP A 389 -27.51 -21.13 -42.06
N ARG A 390 -27.36 -20.61 -43.29
CA ARG A 390 -26.88 -19.28 -43.61
C ARG A 390 -28.06 -18.31 -43.36
N ALA A 391 -27.90 -17.37 -42.46
CA ALA A 391 -28.77 -16.22 -42.38
C ALA A 391 -27.95 -14.93 -42.55
N ALA A 392 -28.48 -14.11 -43.42
CA ALA A 392 -28.01 -12.89 -44.05
C ALA A 392 -27.47 -11.80 -43.07
N ARG A 393 -26.43 -11.11 -43.53
CA ARG A 393 -26.00 -9.81 -43.02
C ARG A 393 -26.91 -8.71 -43.57
N PRO A 394 -27.27 -7.70 -42.79
CA PRO A 394 -27.73 -6.43 -43.35
C PRO A 394 -26.54 -5.48 -43.50
N ASP A 395 -26.40 -4.95 -44.69
CA ASP A 395 -25.55 -3.81 -45.08
C ASP A 395 -25.97 -2.55 -44.28
N HIS A 396 -25.01 -1.92 -43.59
CA HIS A 396 -25.16 -0.54 -43.14
C HIS A 396 -24.26 0.37 -43.99
N ALA A 397 -24.97 1.20 -44.72
CA ALA A 397 -24.52 2.21 -45.67
C ALA A 397 -23.49 3.18 -45.02
N ARG A 398 -22.45 3.50 -45.81
CA ARG A 398 -21.59 4.64 -45.64
C ARG A 398 -22.41 5.94 -45.76
N GLN A 399 -22.39 6.76 -44.71
CA GLN A 399 -22.72 8.18 -44.84
C GLN A 399 -21.44 9.00 -44.85
N ALA A 400 -21.25 9.69 -45.97
CA ALA A 400 -20.19 10.65 -46.16
C ALA A 400 -20.45 11.93 -45.37
N ALA A 401 -19.47 12.40 -44.61
CA ALA A 401 -19.49 13.70 -43.98
C ALA A 401 -19.12 14.81 -44.97
N ALA A 402 -19.97 15.81 -45.05
CA ALA A 402 -19.74 17.04 -45.81
C ALA A 402 -18.80 18.01 -45.08
N PRO A 403 -18.01 18.85 -45.80
CA PRO A 403 -17.09 19.79 -45.18
C PRO A 403 -17.79 21.07 -44.69
N GLY A 404 -17.50 21.49 -43.48
CA GLY A 404 -17.97 22.76 -42.88
C GLY A 404 -17.13 23.98 -43.35
N PRO A 405 -17.67 25.21 -43.25
CA PRO A 405 -17.17 26.37 -43.97
C PRO A 405 -15.98 27.08 -43.30
N HIS A 406 -15.06 27.54 -44.15
CA HIS A 406 -13.93 28.38 -43.81
C HIS A 406 -14.36 29.73 -43.22
N LEU A 407 -13.94 30.06 -41.99
CA LEU A 407 -13.97 31.40 -41.45
C LEU A 407 -12.67 32.14 -41.77
N ARG A 408 -12.81 33.15 -42.64
CA ARG A 408 -11.75 34.08 -43.03
C ARG A 408 -11.30 34.95 -41.87
N ARG A 409 -10.02 34.97 -41.58
CA ARG A 409 -9.33 36.00 -40.79
C ARG A 409 -9.41 37.36 -41.51
N ARG A 410 -9.94 38.35 -40.85
CA ARG A 410 -9.71 39.78 -41.21
C ARG A 410 -8.65 40.37 -40.30
N HIS A 411 -7.53 40.75 -40.87
CA HIS A 411 -6.57 41.68 -40.34
C HIS A 411 -7.23 43.06 -40.21
N ARG A 412 -7.13 43.71 -39.05
CA ARG A 412 -7.16 45.18 -38.95
C ARG A 412 -5.88 45.63 -38.24
N ARG A 413 -5.17 46.46 -39.02
CA ARG A 413 -4.07 47.34 -38.58
C ARG A 413 -4.59 48.59 -37.94
N SER A 414 -3.68 49.29 -37.26
CA SER A 414 -3.61 50.71 -36.90
C SER A 414 -4.10 50.97 -35.47
N GLY A 415 -3.45 51.75 -34.68
CA GLY A 415 -2.35 52.73 -34.83
C GLY A 415 -2.27 53.45 -33.50
N ARG A 416 -1.07 53.84 -33.18
CA ARG A 416 -0.74 54.74 -32.05
C ARG A 416 -1.30 56.18 -32.31
N PRO A 417 -1.33 57.09 -31.38
CA PRO A 417 -0.22 57.45 -30.43
C PRO A 417 -0.40 57.01 -28.97
#